data_e6f1db75d5d5f2a999e57b7d40d8042f
#
_entry.id   e6f1db75d5d5f2a999e57b7d40d8042f
#
_cell.length_a   1.000
_cell.length_b   1.000
_cell.length_c   1.000
_cell.angle_alpha   90.00
_cell.angle_beta   90.00
_cell.angle_gamma   90.00
#
_symmetry.space_group_name_H-M   'P 1'
#
loop_
_entity.id
_entity.type
_entity.pdbx_description
1 polymer ?
#
loop_
_entity_poly.entity_id
_entity_poly.type
_entity_poly.pdbx_seq_one_letter_code
_entity_poly.pdbx_strand_id
1 'polypeptide(L)'
;MDLMQLSDLLNNNDNREIDGKKTRLKVTNFMKNQYQQLKYLANTSPLQSVSYDNIKVQTSQSNSIESKAIKQLQAKEYIRIIDDCINSLDDIQAKIFKYKLLEHRTEYDITELTGYSRAHIYNIFKYACRDFAQKLSLVTDIDLIVYK
;
A
#
# COMPACT_ATOMS: atom_id res chain seq x y z
N MET A 1 -20.12 -14.56 19.84
CA MET A 1 -18.80 -14.04 19.46
C MET A 1 -18.32 -13.12 20.56
N ASP A 2 -17.33 -13.56 21.32
CA ASP A 2 -16.81 -12.77 22.42
C ASP A 2 -15.94 -11.64 21.86
N LEU A 3 -16.33 -10.40 22.14
CA LEU A 3 -15.52 -9.26 21.78
C LEU A 3 -14.25 -9.25 22.63
N MET A 4 -13.11 -9.11 22.00
CA MET A 4 -11.85 -8.90 22.70
C MET A 4 -11.98 -7.65 23.57
N GLN A 5 -11.42 -7.71 24.78
CA GLN A 5 -11.40 -6.54 25.64
C GLN A 5 -10.50 -5.46 25.02
N LEU A 6 -10.83 -4.22 25.29
CA LEU A 6 -10.05 -3.08 24.76
C LEU A 6 -8.56 -3.18 25.12
N SER A 7 -8.27 -3.66 26.34
CA SER A 7 -6.91 -3.87 26.80
C SER A 7 -6.16 -4.87 25.91
N ASP A 8 -6.84 -5.94 25.47
CA ASP A 8 -6.22 -6.97 24.61
C ASP A 8 -5.97 -6.45 23.21
N LEU A 9 -6.86 -5.60 22.70
CA LEU A 9 -6.67 -4.95 21.42
C LEU A 9 -5.51 -3.95 21.43
N LEU A 10 -5.30 -3.28 22.55
CA LEU A 10 -4.27 -2.26 22.70
C LEU A 10 -2.91 -2.85 23.13
N ASN A 11 -2.91 -4.02 23.80
CA ASN A 11 -1.69 -4.66 24.30
C ASN A 11 -0.91 -5.44 23.23
N ASN A 12 -1.43 -5.55 22.03
CA ASN A 12 -0.66 -6.10 20.90
C ASN A 12 0.37 -5.12 20.38
N ASN A 13 0.57 -4.01 21.06
CA ASN A 13 1.62 -3.09 20.73
C ASN A 13 2.96 -3.65 21.20
N ASP A 14 3.75 -4.05 20.25
CA ASP A 14 5.15 -4.27 20.45
C ASP A 14 5.72 -2.99 21.11
N ASN A 15 6.24 -3.11 22.31
CA ASN A 15 6.78 -1.95 23.06
C ASN A 15 8.09 -1.40 22.47
N ARG A 16 8.52 -1.93 21.32
CA ARG A 16 9.71 -1.44 20.63
C ARG A 16 9.44 -0.11 19.97
N GLU A 17 10.42 0.78 20.02
CA GLU A 17 10.32 2.03 19.30
C GLU A 17 10.45 1.84 17.79
N ILE A 18 9.60 2.53 17.05
CA ILE A 18 9.64 2.52 15.58
C ILE A 18 10.79 3.41 15.11
N ASP A 19 11.62 2.89 14.22
CA ASP A 19 12.61 3.68 13.50
C ASP A 19 11.89 4.39 12.34
N GLY A 20 11.56 5.67 12.56
CA GLY A 20 10.78 6.45 11.58
C GLY A 20 11.49 6.63 10.25
N LYS A 21 12.81 6.79 10.26
CA LYS A 21 13.60 6.97 9.03
C LYS A 21 13.61 5.69 8.18
N LYS A 22 13.90 4.56 8.81
CA LYS A 22 13.96 3.26 8.12
C LYS A 22 12.57 2.83 7.67
N THR A 23 11.54 3.07 8.48
CA THR A 23 10.14 2.80 8.11
C THR A 23 9.74 3.63 6.89
N ARG A 24 10.07 4.92 6.88
CA ARG A 24 9.81 5.80 5.73
C ARG A 24 10.47 5.28 4.45
N LEU A 25 11.72 4.83 4.53
CA LEU A 25 12.42 4.26 3.37
C LEU A 25 11.74 2.98 2.90
N LYS A 26 11.33 2.13 3.83
CA LYS A 26 10.66 0.87 3.49
C LYS A 26 9.29 1.11 2.84
N VAL A 27 8.52 2.07 3.34
CA VAL A 27 7.24 2.49 2.74
C VAL A 27 7.48 3.06 1.35
N THR A 28 8.46 3.92 1.19
CA THR A 28 8.78 4.53 -0.11
C THR A 28 9.15 3.45 -1.14
N ASN A 29 9.98 2.48 -0.76
CA ASN A 29 10.36 1.39 -1.65
C ASN A 29 9.17 0.49 -2.00
N PHE A 30 8.31 0.21 -1.03
CA PHE A 30 7.08 -0.55 -1.24
C PHE A 30 6.18 0.14 -2.27
N MET A 31 5.95 1.43 -2.12
CA MET A 31 5.09 2.18 -3.02
C MET A 31 5.67 2.32 -4.43
N LYS A 32 7.00 2.38 -4.55
CA LYS A 32 7.67 2.46 -5.85
C LYS A 32 7.70 1.14 -6.59
N ASN A 33 7.76 0.02 -5.89
CA ASN A 33 7.99 -1.31 -6.48
C ASN A 33 6.76 -2.21 -6.35
N GLN A 34 6.46 -2.68 -5.14
CA GLN A 34 5.42 -3.69 -4.93
C GLN A 34 4.03 -3.15 -5.23
N TYR A 35 3.72 -1.92 -4.82
CA TYR A 35 2.43 -1.29 -5.11
C TYR A 35 2.23 -1.15 -6.63
N GLN A 36 3.26 -0.76 -7.37
CA GLN A 36 3.17 -0.64 -8.82
C GLN A 36 2.96 -1.99 -9.49
N GLN A 37 3.61 -3.04 -8.99
CA GLN A 37 3.38 -4.41 -9.48
C GLN A 37 1.95 -4.87 -9.21
N LEU A 38 1.40 -4.57 -8.03
CA LEU A 38 0.02 -4.88 -7.70
C LEU A 38 -0.96 -4.14 -8.62
N LYS A 39 -0.70 -2.87 -8.89
CA LYS A 39 -1.51 -2.08 -9.83
C LYS A 39 -1.47 -2.69 -11.23
N TYR A 40 -0.30 -3.08 -11.68
CA TYR A 40 -0.14 -3.72 -12.98
C TYR A 40 -0.96 -5.01 -13.05
N LEU A 41 -0.84 -5.88 -12.05
CA LEU A 41 -1.60 -7.12 -11.98
C LEU A 41 -3.11 -6.87 -11.91
N ALA A 42 -3.53 -5.90 -11.12
CA ALA A 42 -4.94 -5.57 -10.94
C ALA A 42 -5.57 -5.06 -12.23
N ASN A 43 -4.81 -4.35 -13.06
CA ASN A 43 -5.30 -3.74 -14.29
C ASN A 43 -5.10 -4.61 -15.53
N THR A 44 -4.35 -5.71 -15.40
CA THR A 44 -4.12 -6.64 -16.52
C THR A 44 -5.30 -7.60 -16.61
N SER A 45 -5.95 -7.66 -17.77
CA SER A 45 -7.04 -8.62 -17.97
C SER A 45 -6.47 -9.97 -18.38
N PRO A 46 -6.75 -11.06 -17.63
CA PRO A 46 -6.32 -12.40 -18.00
C PRO A 46 -6.93 -12.86 -19.32
N LEU A 47 -8.07 -12.28 -19.71
CA LEU A 47 -8.78 -12.63 -20.93
C LEU A 47 -8.13 -12.05 -22.18
N GLN A 48 -7.31 -11.01 -22.05
CA GLN A 48 -6.61 -10.39 -23.17
C GLN A 48 -5.48 -11.25 -23.71
N SER A 49 -4.99 -12.20 -22.93
CA SER A 49 -3.93 -13.12 -23.33
C SER A 49 -4.44 -14.40 -23.99
N VAL A 50 -5.75 -14.59 -24.07
CA VAL A 50 -6.37 -15.77 -24.68
C VAL A 50 -6.81 -15.41 -26.09
N SER A 51 -6.03 -15.86 -27.11
CA SER A 51 -6.51 -15.78 -28.49
C SER A 51 -7.58 -16.84 -28.70
N TYR A 52 -8.66 -16.47 -29.38
CA TYR A 52 -9.77 -17.36 -29.68
C TYR A 52 -9.38 -18.58 -30.52
N ASP A 53 -8.22 -18.53 -31.15
CA ASP A 53 -7.69 -19.61 -31.99
C ASP A 53 -7.16 -20.79 -31.18
N ASN A 54 -7.03 -20.65 -29.86
CA ASN A 54 -6.54 -21.68 -28.95
C ASN A 54 -7.67 -22.33 -28.14
N ILE A 55 -8.83 -22.49 -28.73
CA ILE A 55 -10.00 -23.12 -28.09
C ILE A 55 -9.78 -24.60 -27.80
N LYS A 56 -8.71 -25.21 -28.31
CA LYS A 56 -8.31 -26.55 -27.90
C LYS A 56 -7.59 -26.46 -26.56
N VAL A 57 -8.31 -25.99 -25.56
CA VAL A 57 -7.78 -25.76 -24.22
C VAL A 57 -7.52 -27.09 -23.56
N GLN A 58 -6.26 -27.41 -23.37
CA GLN A 58 -5.87 -28.47 -22.47
C GLN A 58 -6.25 -28.06 -21.03
N THR A 59 -6.61 -29.02 -20.20
CA THR A 59 -7.05 -28.82 -18.82
C THR A 59 -6.05 -27.96 -18.01
N SER A 60 -4.75 -28.06 -18.33
CA SER A 60 -3.69 -27.26 -17.70
C SER A 60 -3.77 -25.77 -18.03
N GLN A 61 -4.31 -25.40 -19.21
CA GLN A 61 -4.44 -23.99 -19.61
C GLN A 61 -5.64 -23.32 -18.93
N SER A 62 -6.76 -24.03 -18.73
CA SER A 62 -7.89 -23.47 -17.98
C SER A 62 -7.53 -23.25 -16.52
N ASN A 63 -6.77 -24.13 -15.89
CA ASN A 63 -6.27 -23.94 -14.53
C ASN A 63 -5.32 -22.75 -14.44
N SER A 64 -4.49 -22.52 -15.46
CA SER A 64 -3.60 -21.37 -15.54
C SER A 64 -4.39 -20.05 -15.65
N ILE A 65 -5.47 -20.04 -16.45
CA ILE A 65 -6.35 -18.87 -16.58
C ILE A 65 -7.07 -18.58 -15.28
N GLU A 66 -7.60 -19.61 -14.61
CA GLU A 66 -8.23 -19.45 -13.30
C GLU A 66 -7.26 -18.92 -12.26
N SER A 67 -6.04 -19.45 -12.24
CA SER A 67 -4.98 -18.99 -11.33
C SER A 67 -4.63 -17.52 -11.57
N LYS A 68 -4.55 -17.11 -12.84
CA LYS A 68 -4.31 -15.70 -13.19
C LYS A 68 -5.48 -14.80 -12.78
N ALA A 69 -6.71 -15.27 -12.97
CA ALA A 69 -7.91 -14.54 -12.57
C ALA A 69 -7.96 -14.35 -11.05
N ILE A 70 -7.61 -15.38 -10.28
CA ILE A 70 -7.54 -15.32 -8.82
C ILE A 70 -6.46 -14.32 -8.39
N LYS A 71 -5.28 -14.37 -8.99
CA LYS A 71 -4.20 -13.41 -8.70
C LYS A 71 -4.61 -11.97 -8.98
N GLN A 72 -5.32 -11.76 -10.09
CA GLN A 72 -5.84 -10.43 -10.42
C GLN A 72 -6.83 -9.93 -9.38
N LEU A 73 -7.76 -10.79 -8.93
CA LEU A 73 -8.73 -10.42 -7.90
C LEU A 73 -8.04 -10.11 -6.58
N GLN A 74 -7.04 -10.90 -6.20
CA GLN A 74 -6.26 -10.65 -4.99
C GLN A 74 -5.49 -9.33 -5.09
N ALA A 75 -4.89 -9.05 -6.24
CA ALA A 75 -4.19 -7.78 -6.47
C ALA A 75 -5.15 -6.59 -6.35
N LYS A 76 -6.35 -6.67 -6.90
CA LYS A 76 -7.38 -5.64 -6.77
C LYS A 76 -7.76 -5.41 -5.31
N GLU A 77 -7.90 -6.48 -4.54
CA GLU A 77 -8.23 -6.39 -3.12
C GLU A 77 -7.11 -5.72 -2.33
N TYR A 78 -5.85 -6.09 -2.58
CA TYR A 78 -4.71 -5.43 -1.94
C TYR A 78 -4.64 -3.94 -2.29
N ILE A 79 -4.86 -3.58 -3.56
CA ILE A 79 -4.88 -2.17 -3.98
C ILE A 79 -5.99 -1.41 -3.24
N ARG A 80 -7.18 -1.99 -3.13
CA ARG A 80 -8.29 -1.38 -2.39
C ARG A 80 -7.92 -1.13 -0.94
N ILE A 81 -7.32 -2.12 -0.28
CA ILE A 81 -6.92 -2.01 1.13
C ILE A 81 -5.83 -0.94 1.30
N ILE A 82 -4.84 -0.94 0.42
CA ILE A 82 -3.75 0.05 0.46
C ILE A 82 -4.31 1.46 0.28
N ASP A 83 -5.17 1.66 -0.70
CA ASP A 83 -5.79 2.96 -0.97
C ASP A 83 -6.65 3.41 0.22
N ASP A 84 -7.40 2.49 0.84
CA ASP A 84 -8.19 2.78 2.04
C ASP A 84 -7.28 3.20 3.20
N CYS A 85 -6.14 2.55 3.38
CA CYS A 85 -5.17 2.94 4.41
C CYS A 85 -4.63 4.35 4.17
N ILE A 86 -4.31 4.69 2.93
CA ILE A 86 -3.85 6.03 2.57
C ILE A 86 -4.93 7.06 2.87
N ASN A 87 -6.16 6.79 2.47
CA ASN A 87 -7.29 7.71 2.65
C ASN A 87 -7.72 7.83 4.12
N SER A 88 -7.34 6.89 4.98
CA SER A 88 -7.64 6.94 6.41
C SER A 88 -6.61 7.74 7.22
N LEU A 89 -5.52 8.18 6.60
CA LEU A 89 -4.56 9.09 7.25
C LEU A 89 -5.22 10.46 7.48
N ASP A 90 -4.66 11.25 8.38
CA ASP A 90 -5.09 12.63 8.56
C ASP A 90 -5.04 13.38 7.22
N ASP A 91 -5.91 14.35 7.01
CA ASP A 91 -6.08 15.03 5.72
C ASP A 91 -4.76 15.54 5.15
N ILE A 92 -3.94 16.20 5.96
CA ILE A 92 -2.67 16.74 5.48
C ILE A 92 -1.64 15.62 5.25
N GLN A 93 -1.64 14.60 6.08
CA GLN A 93 -0.77 13.43 5.91
C GLN A 93 -1.11 12.69 4.60
N ALA A 94 -2.41 12.47 4.35
CA ALA A 94 -2.86 11.82 3.12
C ALA A 94 -2.45 12.63 1.89
N LYS A 95 -2.62 13.94 1.94
CA LYS A 95 -2.22 14.83 0.85
C LYS A 95 -0.73 14.74 0.54
N ILE A 96 0.11 14.89 1.56
CA ILE A 96 1.57 14.85 1.38
C ILE A 96 2.00 13.48 0.90
N PHE A 97 1.44 12.41 1.45
CA PHE A 97 1.72 11.04 1.04
C PHE A 97 1.41 10.84 -0.45
N LYS A 98 0.23 11.27 -0.87
CA LYS A 98 -0.19 11.16 -2.28
C LYS A 98 0.68 12.00 -3.21
N TYR A 99 0.99 13.22 -2.83
CA TYR A 99 1.84 14.10 -3.64
C TYR A 99 3.21 13.47 -3.90
N LYS A 100 3.81 12.89 -2.85
CA LYS A 100 5.16 12.32 -2.97
C LYS A 100 5.16 10.94 -3.63
N LEU A 101 4.26 10.05 -3.25
CA LEU A 101 4.35 8.64 -3.59
C LEU A 101 3.42 8.21 -4.73
N LEU A 102 2.32 8.92 -4.96
CA LEU A 102 1.39 8.62 -6.04
C LEU A 102 1.52 9.57 -7.21
N GLU A 103 1.68 10.86 -6.95
CA GLU A 103 1.75 11.88 -8.01
C GLU A 103 3.19 12.25 -8.37
N HIS A 104 4.17 11.79 -7.59
CA HIS A 104 5.60 12.04 -7.82
C HIS A 104 5.94 13.52 -7.98
N ARG A 105 5.28 14.37 -7.19
CA ARG A 105 5.53 15.81 -7.22
C ARG A 105 6.86 16.13 -6.54
N THR A 106 7.53 17.16 -7.06
CA THR A 106 8.79 17.63 -6.48
C THR A 106 8.54 18.33 -5.15
N GLU A 107 9.58 18.48 -4.32
CA GLU A 107 9.49 19.25 -3.08
C GLU A 107 9.06 20.70 -3.35
N TYR A 108 9.56 21.30 -4.43
CA TYR A 108 9.17 22.64 -4.83
C TYR A 108 7.66 22.72 -5.09
N ASP A 109 7.12 21.78 -5.86
CA ASP A 109 5.68 21.74 -6.15
C ASP A 109 4.86 21.63 -4.87
N ILE A 110 5.29 20.77 -3.94
CA ILE A 110 4.57 20.56 -2.68
C ILE A 110 4.62 21.81 -1.82
N THR A 111 5.76 22.50 -1.74
CA THR A 111 5.85 23.77 -1.00
C THR A 111 4.95 24.82 -1.60
N GLU A 112 4.86 24.92 -2.92
CA GLU A 112 3.95 25.85 -3.59
C GLU A 112 2.48 25.51 -3.34
N LEU A 113 2.12 24.22 -3.37
CA LEU A 113 0.74 23.79 -3.19
C LEU A 113 0.26 23.93 -1.75
N THR A 114 1.14 23.74 -0.78
CA THR A 114 0.75 23.68 0.64
C THR A 114 1.14 24.94 1.42
N GLY A 115 2.12 25.70 0.95
CA GLY A 115 2.68 26.82 1.69
C GLY A 115 3.57 26.43 2.88
N TYR A 116 3.85 25.12 3.03
CA TYR A 116 4.69 24.63 4.13
C TYR A 116 6.15 24.64 3.75
N SER A 117 7.05 24.76 4.75
CA SER A 117 8.48 24.63 4.56
C SER A 117 8.86 23.18 4.22
N ARG A 118 10.04 23.01 3.63
CA ARG A 118 10.59 21.67 3.34
C ARG A 118 10.70 20.81 4.59
N ALA A 119 11.16 21.40 5.69
CA ALA A 119 11.30 20.68 6.97
C ALA A 119 9.95 20.21 7.50
N HIS A 120 8.94 21.05 7.40
CA HIS A 120 7.59 20.71 7.85
C HIS A 120 6.99 19.58 6.99
N ILE A 121 7.14 19.67 5.67
CA ILE A 121 6.70 18.62 4.72
C ILE A 121 7.41 17.30 5.03
N TYR A 122 8.71 17.32 5.27
CA TYR A 122 9.49 16.13 5.63
C TYR A 122 8.93 15.47 6.89
N ASN A 123 8.65 16.25 7.92
CA ASN A 123 8.10 15.73 9.17
C ASN A 123 6.72 15.14 8.99
N ILE A 124 5.83 15.83 8.26
CA ILE A 124 4.49 15.30 7.96
C ILE A 124 4.61 13.98 7.19
N PHE A 125 5.46 13.92 6.18
CA PHE A 125 5.65 12.73 5.36
C PHE A 125 6.19 11.56 6.19
N LYS A 126 7.15 11.82 7.06
CA LYS A 126 7.71 10.79 7.95
C LYS A 126 6.62 10.18 8.86
N TYR A 127 5.80 11.02 9.47
CA TYR A 127 4.69 10.54 10.30
C TYR A 127 3.61 9.84 9.48
N ALA A 128 3.31 10.35 8.28
CA ALA A 128 2.36 9.71 7.37
C ALA A 128 2.81 8.30 7.00
N CYS A 129 4.08 8.11 6.67
CA CYS A 129 4.63 6.78 6.35
C CYS A 129 4.55 5.83 7.54
N ARG A 130 4.85 6.31 8.75
CA ARG A 130 4.74 5.51 9.96
C ARG A 130 3.30 5.07 10.21
N ASP A 131 2.37 6.01 10.14
CA ASP A 131 0.95 5.73 10.38
C ASP A 131 0.39 4.79 9.30
N PHE A 132 0.79 4.98 8.05
CA PHE A 132 0.43 4.09 6.95
C PHE A 132 0.94 2.67 7.21
N ALA A 133 2.20 2.52 7.60
CA ALA A 133 2.79 1.21 7.89
C ALA A 133 2.06 0.51 9.03
N GLN A 134 1.71 1.25 10.09
CA GLN A 134 0.95 0.70 11.22
C GLN A 134 -0.45 0.26 10.79
N LYS A 135 -1.16 1.09 10.04
CA LYS A 135 -2.52 0.75 9.55
C LYS A 135 -2.49 -0.47 8.64
N LEU A 136 -1.52 -0.52 7.74
CA LEU A 136 -1.39 -1.65 6.81
C LEU A 136 -1.10 -2.95 7.53
N SER A 137 -0.28 -2.93 8.58
CA SER A 137 0.05 -4.11 9.38
C SER A 137 -1.16 -4.67 10.14
N LEU A 138 -2.15 -3.82 10.45
CA LEU A 138 -3.36 -4.26 11.15
C LEU A 138 -4.34 -4.99 10.24
N VAL A 139 -4.32 -4.72 8.94
CA VAL A 139 -5.32 -5.24 7.99
C VAL A 139 -4.73 -6.18 6.95
N THR A 140 -3.43 -6.28 6.86
CA THR A 140 -2.73 -7.20 5.94
C THR A 140 -1.54 -7.85 6.64
N ASP A 141 -0.91 -8.80 5.95
CA ASP A 141 0.36 -9.42 6.35
C ASP A 141 1.59 -8.62 5.88
N ILE A 142 1.37 -7.47 5.25
CA ILE A 142 2.47 -6.63 4.77
C ILE A 142 3.09 -5.88 5.96
N ASP A 143 4.37 -6.14 6.21
CA ASP A 143 5.10 -5.55 7.32
C ASP A 143 6.14 -4.55 6.82
N LEU A 144 5.84 -3.27 6.99
CA LEU A 144 6.69 -2.16 6.59
C LEU A 144 7.30 -1.42 7.80
N ILE A 145 6.98 -1.86 9.01
CA ILE A 145 7.47 -1.22 10.23
C ILE A 145 8.89 -1.72 10.52
N VAL A 146 9.80 -0.79 10.75
CA VAL A 146 11.17 -1.09 11.19
C VAL A 146 11.34 -0.55 12.60
N TYR A 147 11.81 -1.39 13.50
CA TYR A 147 12.06 -1.04 14.90
C TYR A 147 13.53 -0.68 15.11
N LYS A 148 13.77 0.18 16.09
CA LYS A 148 15.13 0.54 16.48
C LYS A 148 15.88 -0.61 17.13
#